data_42380fb9fa69646da6923390cc4f957f
#
_entry.id   42380fb9fa69646da6923390cc4f957f
#
_cell.length_a   1.000
_cell.length_b   1.000
_cell.length_c   1.000
_cell.angle_alpha   90.00
_cell.angle_beta   90.00
_cell.angle_gamma   90.00
#
_symmetry.space_group_name_H-M   'P 1'
#
loop_
_entity.id
_entity.type
_entity.pdbx_description
1 polymer ?
#
loop_
_entity_poly.entity_id
_entity_poly.type
_entity_poly.pdbx_seq_one_letter_code
_entity_poly.pdbx_strand_id
1 'polypeptide(L)'
;MVYPRWDICLGESELEGLGVFATRDFKKGEVVEICPYLQIYKDHMNDECEVGDYTFEFDDESEVLMLGFGSMYNHKTGDFNLDYLYDEETDMFEYSAVRDIKSGEELTVDYGQSYWENRGESPK
;
A
#
# COMPACT_ATOMS: atom_id res chain seq x y z
N MET A 1 15.16 12.56 10.64
CA MET A 1 16.16 12.27 9.59
C MET A 1 15.45 12.07 8.26
N VAL A 2 15.97 12.64 7.20
CA VAL A 2 15.38 12.48 5.87
C VAL A 2 16.11 11.36 5.14
N TYR A 3 15.34 10.40 4.63
CA TYR A 3 15.88 9.29 3.87
C TYR A 3 15.44 9.43 2.42
N PRO A 4 16.35 9.73 1.49
CA PRO A 4 16.00 9.67 0.08
C PRO A 4 15.65 8.21 -0.28
N ARG A 5 14.59 8.05 -1.09
CA ARG A 5 14.16 6.73 -1.54
C ARG A 5 14.75 6.48 -2.92
N TRP A 6 15.83 5.69 -2.95
CA TRP A 6 16.49 5.30 -4.19
C TRP A 6 16.20 3.86 -4.58
N ASP A 7 15.55 3.10 -3.68
CA ASP A 7 15.32 1.66 -3.82
C ASP A 7 13.93 1.29 -4.32
N ILE A 8 13.03 2.27 -4.42
CA ILE A 8 11.72 2.10 -5.05
C ILE A 8 11.38 3.34 -5.89
N CYS A 9 10.58 3.15 -6.93
CA CYS A 9 10.20 4.26 -7.82
C CYS A 9 8.82 4.03 -8.43
N LEU A 10 8.20 5.10 -8.93
CA LEU A 10 6.95 5.01 -9.68
C LEU A 10 7.23 4.63 -11.14
N GLY A 11 6.32 3.90 -11.75
CA GLY A 11 6.37 3.54 -13.15
C GLY A 11 5.01 3.11 -13.67
N GLU A 12 4.92 2.87 -14.97
CA GLU A 12 3.69 2.35 -15.57
C GLU A 12 3.49 0.89 -15.15
N SER A 13 2.30 0.57 -14.66
CA SER A 13 1.96 -0.76 -14.20
C SER A 13 1.18 -1.52 -15.27
N GLU A 14 1.44 -2.81 -15.39
CA GLU A 14 0.60 -3.72 -16.20
C GLU A 14 -0.72 -4.03 -15.49
N LEU A 15 -0.82 -3.78 -14.18
CA LEU A 15 -2.00 -4.06 -13.39
C LEU A 15 -3.00 -2.91 -13.45
N GLU A 16 -2.56 -1.69 -13.10
CA GLU A 16 -3.43 -0.52 -12.99
C GLU A 16 -2.59 0.75 -12.99
N GLY A 17 -2.77 1.62 -13.98
CA GLY A 17 -2.19 2.96 -14.03
C GLY A 17 -0.72 3.03 -13.66
N LEU A 18 -0.40 3.81 -12.62
CA LEU A 18 0.94 3.86 -12.04
C LEU A 18 1.09 2.80 -10.96
N GLY A 19 2.29 2.29 -10.81
CA GLY A 19 2.66 1.37 -9.74
C GLY A 19 4.00 1.74 -9.15
N VAL A 20 4.42 1.01 -8.14
CA VAL A 20 5.71 1.19 -7.47
C VAL A 20 6.58 -0.01 -7.80
N PHE A 21 7.82 0.25 -8.19
CA PHE A 21 8.75 -0.78 -8.65
C PHE A 21 10.00 -0.79 -7.78
N ALA A 22 10.52 -1.99 -7.53
CA ALA A 22 11.81 -2.16 -6.86
C ALA A 22 12.94 -1.75 -7.80
N THR A 23 13.89 -0.96 -7.30
CA THR A 23 15.10 -0.59 -8.06
C THR A 23 16.33 -1.36 -7.57
N ARG A 24 16.16 -2.24 -6.60
CA ARG A 24 17.16 -3.20 -6.15
C ARG A 24 16.45 -4.47 -5.71
N ASP A 25 17.24 -5.52 -5.45
CA ASP A 25 16.71 -6.76 -4.89
C ASP A 25 16.37 -6.55 -3.40
N PHE A 26 15.26 -7.13 -2.96
CA PHE A 26 14.89 -7.23 -1.54
C PHE A 26 14.78 -8.70 -1.16
N LYS A 27 15.18 -9.02 0.05
CA LYS A 27 15.04 -10.37 0.60
C LYS A 27 13.77 -10.48 1.42
N LYS A 28 13.19 -11.69 1.46
CA LYS A 28 12.04 -11.98 2.30
C LYS A 28 12.28 -11.50 3.73
N GLY A 29 11.31 -10.76 4.27
CA GLY A 29 11.38 -10.18 5.63
C GLY A 29 12.01 -8.81 5.69
N GLU A 30 12.63 -8.34 4.61
CA GLU A 30 13.24 -7.01 4.58
C GLU A 30 12.18 -5.93 4.55
N VAL A 31 12.38 -4.86 5.34
CA VAL A 31 11.48 -3.70 5.33
C VAL A 31 11.71 -2.90 4.06
N VAL A 32 10.63 -2.65 3.31
CA VAL A 32 10.68 -1.91 2.06
C VAL A 32 10.37 -0.44 2.30
N GLU A 33 9.35 -0.14 3.10
CA GLU A 33 8.96 1.24 3.36
C GLU A 33 8.28 1.35 4.72
N ILE A 34 8.49 2.48 5.39
CA ILE A 34 7.75 2.85 6.59
C ILE A 34 6.92 4.08 6.24
N CYS A 35 5.61 3.98 6.37
CA CYS A 35 4.68 5.01 5.95
C CYS A 35 4.00 5.68 7.12
N PRO A 36 4.16 7.00 7.30
CA PRO A 36 3.20 7.74 8.10
C PRO A 36 1.84 7.74 7.40
N TYR A 37 0.80 8.14 8.10
CA TYR A 37 -0.55 8.11 7.56
C TYR A 37 -1.37 9.29 8.03
N LEU A 38 -2.44 9.57 7.31
CA LEU A 38 -3.50 10.49 7.75
C LEU A 38 -4.73 9.65 8.08
N GLN A 39 -5.25 9.85 9.28
CA GLN A 39 -6.50 9.22 9.69
C GLN A 39 -7.66 10.13 9.29
N ILE A 40 -8.61 9.58 8.56
CA ILE A 40 -9.75 10.31 8.04
C ILE A 40 -11.03 9.67 8.60
N TYR A 41 -11.84 10.43 9.31
CA TYR A 41 -13.09 9.91 9.87
C TYR A 41 -14.14 9.78 8.76
N LYS A 42 -14.89 8.69 8.79
CA LYS A 42 -15.84 8.35 7.71
C LYS A 42 -16.93 9.39 7.51
N ASP A 43 -17.33 10.08 8.57
CA ASP A 43 -18.33 11.15 8.48
C ASP A 43 -17.81 12.43 7.80
N HIS A 44 -16.49 12.53 7.60
CA HIS A 44 -15.86 13.61 6.82
C HIS A 44 -15.65 13.23 5.36
N MET A 45 -16.01 12.02 4.97
CA MET A 45 -15.87 11.51 3.61
C MET A 45 -17.24 11.40 2.95
N ASN A 46 -17.29 11.56 1.64
CA ASN A 46 -18.50 11.28 0.88
C ASN A 46 -18.22 10.24 -0.21
N ASP A 47 -19.26 9.65 -0.77
CA ASP A 47 -19.16 8.56 -1.75
C ASP A 47 -18.50 8.99 -3.06
N GLU A 48 -18.47 10.29 -3.34
CA GLU A 48 -17.87 10.84 -4.56
C GLU A 48 -16.39 11.24 -4.38
N CYS A 49 -15.86 11.09 -3.17
CA CYS A 49 -14.49 11.49 -2.86
C CYS A 49 -13.48 10.50 -3.45
N GLU A 50 -12.64 10.95 -4.37
CA GLU A 50 -11.60 10.12 -5.00
C GLU A 50 -10.59 9.58 -3.99
N VAL A 51 -10.36 10.30 -2.89
CA VAL A 51 -9.45 9.88 -1.84
C VAL A 51 -9.87 8.52 -1.26
N GLY A 52 -11.17 8.23 -1.23
CA GLY A 52 -11.68 6.94 -0.75
C GLY A 52 -11.18 5.74 -1.53
N ASP A 53 -10.74 5.93 -2.78
CA ASP A 53 -10.16 4.85 -3.58
C ASP A 53 -8.74 4.45 -3.12
N TYR A 54 -8.10 5.30 -2.32
CA TYR A 54 -6.72 5.13 -1.88
C TYR A 54 -6.59 4.86 -0.38
N THR A 55 -7.72 4.83 0.34
CA THR A 55 -7.71 4.63 1.80
C THR A 55 -7.95 3.17 2.16
N PHE A 56 -7.52 2.82 3.37
CA PHE A 56 -7.72 1.50 3.96
C PHE A 56 -8.45 1.64 5.28
N GLU A 57 -9.28 0.66 5.63
CA GLU A 57 -10.00 0.69 6.89
C GLU A 57 -9.04 0.60 8.08
N PHE A 58 -9.22 1.48 9.06
CA PHE A 58 -8.42 1.51 10.28
C PHE A 58 -9.24 1.00 11.47
N ASP A 59 -10.43 1.55 11.64
CA ASP A 59 -11.39 1.12 12.64
C ASP A 59 -12.82 1.36 12.12
N ASP A 60 -13.82 1.15 12.97
CA ASP A 60 -15.24 1.28 12.57
C ASP A 60 -15.61 2.70 12.13
N GLU A 61 -14.87 3.70 12.58
CA GLU A 61 -15.19 5.12 12.37
C GLU A 61 -14.26 5.84 11.42
N SER A 62 -13.14 5.22 11.03
CA SER A 62 -12.11 5.91 10.26
C SER A 62 -11.38 5.01 9.27
N GLU A 63 -10.79 5.67 8.28
CA GLU A 63 -9.88 5.08 7.30
C GLU A 63 -8.54 5.79 7.37
N VAL A 64 -7.51 5.19 6.82
CA VAL A 64 -6.18 5.78 6.76
C VAL A 64 -5.76 5.97 5.31
N LEU A 65 -5.15 7.12 5.04
CA LEU A 65 -4.45 7.39 3.79
C LEU A 65 -2.96 7.24 4.07
N MET A 66 -2.33 6.23 3.46
CA MET A 66 -0.89 6.01 3.60
C MET A 66 -0.13 7.09 2.86
N LEU A 67 0.87 7.67 3.52
CA LEU A 67 1.77 8.64 2.90
C LEU A 67 2.99 7.92 2.30
N GLY A 68 3.83 8.66 1.59
CA GLY A 68 4.88 8.05 0.80
C GLY A 68 4.29 7.29 -0.37
N PHE A 69 4.75 6.06 -0.60
CA PHE A 69 4.24 5.20 -1.67
C PHE A 69 3.13 4.24 -1.20
N GLY A 70 2.76 4.27 0.09
CA GLY A 70 1.86 3.28 0.67
C GLY A 70 0.51 3.16 -0.01
N SER A 71 -0.06 4.27 -0.50
CA SER A 71 -1.35 4.26 -1.21
C SER A 71 -1.20 4.01 -2.71
N MET A 72 0.03 3.82 -3.21
CA MET A 72 0.32 3.64 -4.62
C MET A 72 0.62 2.19 -5.00
N TYR A 73 0.84 1.30 -4.03
CA TYR A 73 1.06 -0.11 -4.34
C TYR A 73 -0.21 -0.72 -4.91
N ASN A 74 -0.09 -1.35 -6.06
CA ASN A 74 -1.22 -2.01 -6.70
C ASN A 74 -1.54 -3.34 -6.03
N HIS A 75 -2.78 -3.76 -6.18
CA HIS A 75 -3.25 -5.05 -5.67
C HIS A 75 -2.88 -6.17 -6.65
N LYS A 76 -2.46 -7.30 -6.08
CA LYS A 76 -2.29 -8.55 -6.82
C LYS A 76 -2.70 -9.71 -5.94
N THR A 77 -3.72 -10.44 -6.36
CA THR A 77 -4.19 -11.62 -5.62
C THR A 77 -3.22 -12.79 -5.84
N GLY A 78 -2.83 -13.43 -4.76
CA GLY A 78 -2.04 -14.66 -4.79
C GLY A 78 -0.54 -14.44 -4.82
N ASP A 79 -0.01 -13.74 -5.79
CA ASP A 79 1.44 -13.56 -5.96
C ASP A 79 1.91 -12.15 -5.63
N PHE A 80 1.30 -11.55 -4.61
CA PHE A 80 1.75 -10.27 -4.07
C PHE A 80 3.10 -10.45 -3.35
N ASN A 81 3.88 -9.38 -3.27
CA ASN A 81 5.22 -9.45 -2.69
C ASN A 81 5.44 -8.59 -1.45
N LEU A 82 4.46 -7.77 -1.09
CA LEU A 82 4.51 -6.98 0.14
C LEU A 82 3.33 -7.28 1.05
N ASP A 83 3.57 -7.16 2.35
CA ASP A 83 2.51 -7.09 3.33
C ASP A 83 2.75 -5.88 4.22
N TYR A 84 1.73 -5.38 4.88
CA TYR A 84 1.84 -4.21 5.75
C TYR A 84 1.32 -4.51 7.14
N LEU A 85 1.93 -3.86 8.12
CA LEU A 85 1.60 -4.02 9.52
C LEU A 85 1.65 -2.65 10.19
N TYR A 86 0.66 -2.35 11.00
CA TYR A 86 0.67 -1.16 11.84
C TYR A 86 1.57 -1.41 13.06
N ASP A 87 2.53 -0.52 13.28
CA ASP A 87 3.42 -0.56 14.43
C ASP A 87 2.95 0.47 15.47
N GLU A 88 2.45 -0.01 16.60
CA GLU A 88 1.92 0.85 17.66
C GLU A 88 3.01 1.72 18.32
N GLU A 89 4.25 1.25 18.35
CA GLU A 89 5.34 2.01 18.97
C GLU A 89 5.71 3.24 18.17
N THR A 90 5.74 3.12 16.84
CA THR A 90 6.10 4.24 15.96
C THR A 90 4.88 5.00 15.45
N ASP A 91 3.68 4.42 15.59
CA ASP A 91 2.44 4.95 15.01
C ASP A 91 2.58 5.13 13.48
N MET A 92 3.15 4.14 12.82
CA MET A 92 3.34 4.12 11.37
C MET A 92 3.05 2.74 10.82
N PHE A 93 2.81 2.66 9.52
CA PHE A 93 2.66 1.38 8.83
C PHE A 93 4.00 0.96 8.22
N GLU A 94 4.33 -0.32 8.34
CA GLU A 94 5.55 -0.89 7.84
C GLU A 94 5.22 -1.89 6.73
N TYR A 95 5.81 -1.69 5.56
CA TYR A 95 5.68 -2.61 4.42
C TYR A 95 6.93 -3.46 4.34
N SER A 96 6.76 -4.77 4.32
CA SER A 96 7.86 -5.74 4.30
C SER A 96 7.67 -6.74 3.16
N ALA A 97 8.79 -7.24 2.65
CA ALA A 97 8.77 -8.28 1.61
C ALA A 97 8.30 -9.61 2.18
N VAL A 98 7.29 -10.23 1.56
CA VAL A 98 6.80 -11.55 1.96
C VAL A 98 7.53 -12.68 1.23
N ARG A 99 8.28 -12.35 0.21
CA ARG A 99 9.18 -13.23 -0.54
C ARG A 99 10.34 -12.41 -1.08
N ASP A 100 11.31 -13.08 -1.68
CA ASP A 100 12.39 -12.36 -2.37
C ASP A 100 11.84 -11.58 -3.54
N ILE A 101 12.31 -10.35 -3.72
CA ILE A 101 11.88 -9.43 -4.78
C ILE A 101 13.10 -9.06 -5.59
N LYS A 102 12.98 -9.11 -6.91
CA LYS A 102 14.04 -8.73 -7.83
C LYS A 102 13.90 -7.28 -8.26
N SER A 103 15.03 -6.62 -8.49
CA SER A 103 15.04 -5.30 -9.12
C SER A 103 14.22 -5.32 -10.41
N GLY A 104 13.34 -4.35 -10.58
CA GLY A 104 12.44 -4.27 -11.73
C GLY A 104 11.06 -4.86 -11.51
N GLU A 105 10.86 -5.65 -10.44
CA GLU A 105 9.52 -6.15 -10.11
C GLU A 105 8.63 -5.04 -9.58
N GLU A 106 7.35 -5.09 -9.95
CA GLU A 106 6.35 -4.23 -9.34
C GLU A 106 6.07 -4.71 -7.91
N LEU A 107 6.01 -3.75 -6.99
CA LEU A 107 5.67 -4.00 -5.59
C LEU A 107 4.16 -4.00 -5.44
N THR A 108 3.61 -5.09 -4.91
CA THR A 108 2.17 -5.34 -4.85
C THR A 108 1.76 -5.85 -3.48
N VAL A 109 0.54 -5.50 -3.10
CA VAL A 109 -0.08 -5.96 -1.86
C VAL A 109 -1.41 -6.64 -2.17
N ASP A 110 -1.91 -7.42 -1.25
CA ASP A 110 -3.30 -7.90 -1.31
C ASP A 110 -4.14 -6.94 -0.45
N TYR A 111 -5.07 -6.23 -1.10
CA TYR A 111 -5.94 -5.27 -0.40
C TYR A 111 -6.91 -5.96 0.58
N GLY A 112 -7.11 -7.27 0.43
CA GLY A 112 -8.07 -8.01 1.20
C GLY A 112 -9.47 -7.96 0.59
N GLN A 113 -10.27 -8.96 0.91
CA GLN A 113 -11.60 -9.10 0.32
C GLN A 113 -12.54 -7.95 0.68
N SER A 114 -12.48 -7.44 1.90
CA SER A 114 -13.34 -6.34 2.35
C SER A 114 -13.15 -5.05 1.55
N TYR A 115 -11.95 -4.82 1.05
CA TYR A 115 -11.68 -3.66 0.17
C TYR A 115 -12.58 -3.70 -1.07
N TRP A 116 -12.65 -4.87 -1.73
CA TRP A 116 -13.41 -5.05 -2.96
C TRP A 116 -14.92 -5.07 -2.71
N GLU A 117 -15.36 -5.74 -1.66
CA GLU A 117 -16.77 -5.79 -1.29
C GLU A 117 -17.34 -4.41 -0.99
N ASN A 118 -16.61 -3.58 -0.25
CA ASN A 118 -17.03 -2.23 0.10
C ASN A 118 -17.14 -1.31 -1.12
N ARG A 119 -16.47 -1.64 -2.21
CA ARG A 119 -16.49 -0.88 -3.47
C ARG A 119 -17.40 -1.48 -4.53
N GLY A 120 -18.01 -2.63 -4.23
CA GLY A 120 -18.85 -3.33 -5.21
C GLY A 120 -18.06 -3.90 -6.38
N GLU A 121 -16.77 -4.16 -6.19
CA GLU A 121 -15.87 -4.67 -7.21
C GLU A 121 -15.38 -6.07 -6.87
N SER A 122 -14.87 -6.78 -7.87
CA SER A 122 -14.19 -8.05 -7.67
C SER A 122 -12.68 -7.86 -7.67
N PRO A 123 -11.92 -8.69 -6.94
CA PRO A 123 -10.45 -8.62 -6.95
C PRO A 123 -9.90 -8.77 -8.37
N LYS A 124 -8.89 -8.00 -8.66
CA LYS A 124 -8.20 -8.01 -9.96
C LYS A 124 -7.09 -9.05 -10.01
#